data_f975ce78deec7036be6e60263b101ce9
#
_entry.id   f975ce78deec7036be6e60263b101ce9
#
_cell.length_a   1.000
_cell.length_b   1.000
_cell.length_c   1.000
_cell.angle_alpha   90.00
_cell.angle_beta   90.00
_cell.angle_gamma   90.00
#
_symmetry.space_group_name_H-M   'P 1'
#
loop_
_entity.id
_entity.type
_entity.pdbx_description
1 polymer ?
#
loop_
_entity_poly.entity_id
_entity_poly.type
_entity_poly.pdbx_seq_one_letter_code
_entity_poly.pdbx_strand_id
1 'polypeptide(L)'
;AIYALILPAEVYRGIARRDLGDLRVLNGAREVVPHALERQAGTEKKAGASLSLAFFPLLGAAGRPVEDLKLSVERRPDGTLKAVVATGDRRVPEPRVIGYLIDASAATAAVRELRFDWMAGPEGTTLDARLEASDDLRSWRAAGTGPLIVLRRGDAVLERRAIALAPLRAKYFRLSWRAGQDDPKFSGVVAQFADAAADTPRAWLRFEGATGVKPGEYVFELPQSLPVDRLRFELPQQNTVVSASLAGEVRPGGPVRAVTWAVLYRMEHRGEKLVNPDLQIAATAEKRWVLRVDARGGGLGSGTPALNAGWLPHRLIFVARGEEPFQLFFGNADAASSAMAVPS
;
A
#
# COMPACT_ATOMS: atom_id res chain seq x y z
N ALA A 1 19.54 23.13 11.12
CA ALA A 1 19.04 21.93 10.44
C ALA A 1 17.67 21.53 11.01
N ILE A 2 16.87 20.77 10.24
CA ILE A 2 15.62 20.16 10.69
C ILE A 2 15.87 18.65 10.75
N TYR A 3 15.52 18.06 11.87
CA TYR A 3 15.63 16.61 12.08
C TYR A 3 14.26 16.01 12.31
N ALA A 4 14.13 14.75 11.95
CA ALA A 4 12.92 13.97 12.18
C ALA A 4 13.28 12.57 12.71
N LEU A 5 12.54 12.10 13.69
CA LEU A 5 12.70 10.74 14.23
C LEU A 5 11.34 10.13 14.53
N ILE A 6 11.25 8.82 14.42
CA ILE A 6 10.08 8.05 14.85
C ILE A 6 10.17 7.84 16.37
N LEU A 7 9.11 8.20 17.10
CA LEU A 7 9.12 8.05 18.56
C LEU A 7 9.22 6.56 18.95
N PRO A 8 10.24 6.18 19.73
CA PRO A 8 10.40 4.81 20.18
C PRO A 8 9.34 4.44 21.24
N ALA A 9 9.14 3.14 21.47
CA ALA A 9 8.12 2.61 22.37
C ALA A 9 8.31 3.07 23.84
N GLU A 10 9.56 3.33 24.23
CA GLU A 10 9.94 3.79 25.57
C GLU A 10 9.30 5.14 25.91
N VAL A 11 9.16 6.02 24.92
CA VAL A 11 8.49 7.32 25.11
C VAL A 11 7.04 7.11 25.52
N TYR A 12 6.31 6.22 24.83
CA TYR A 12 4.91 5.94 25.16
C TYR A 12 4.72 5.28 26.53
N ARG A 13 5.74 4.56 27.03
CA ARG A 13 5.72 3.98 28.38
C ARG A 13 5.95 5.00 29.47
N GLY A 14 6.83 5.99 29.22
CA GLY A 14 7.27 6.94 30.22
C GLY A 14 6.58 8.30 30.17
N ILE A 15 5.87 8.62 29.10
CA ILE A 15 5.17 9.90 28.97
C ILE A 15 3.99 9.98 29.93
N ALA A 16 3.83 11.12 30.60
CA ALA A 16 2.80 11.30 31.62
C ALA A 16 1.46 11.81 31.06
N ARG A 17 1.49 12.51 29.94
CA ARG A 17 0.30 13.12 29.32
C ARG A 17 -0.19 12.29 28.16
N ARG A 18 -1.51 12.10 28.07
CA ARG A 18 -2.18 11.36 26.99
C ARG A 18 -1.97 11.98 25.61
N ASP A 19 -1.85 13.32 25.54
CA ASP A 19 -1.67 14.09 24.33
C ASP A 19 -0.19 14.24 23.90
N LEU A 20 0.74 13.56 24.60
CA LEU A 20 2.19 13.69 24.45
C LEU A 20 2.70 15.11 24.72
N GLY A 21 1.91 15.95 25.37
CA GLY A 21 2.19 17.38 25.56
C GLY A 21 3.33 17.67 26.53
N ASP A 22 3.81 16.68 27.30
CA ASP A 22 4.97 16.78 28.20
C ASP A 22 6.30 16.42 27.51
N LEU A 23 6.30 16.12 26.21
CA LEU A 23 7.49 15.85 25.44
C LEU A 23 8.26 17.16 25.16
N ARG A 24 9.57 17.15 25.33
CA ARG A 24 10.47 18.29 25.11
C ARG A 24 11.73 17.82 24.38
N VAL A 25 12.19 18.63 23.45
CA VAL A 25 13.55 18.50 22.90
C VAL A 25 14.40 19.65 23.45
N LEU A 26 15.50 19.31 24.08
CA LEU A 26 16.44 20.27 24.64
C LEU A 26 17.76 20.20 23.88
N ASN A 27 18.43 21.38 23.70
CA ASN A 27 19.78 21.45 23.19
C ASN A 27 20.84 21.26 24.30
N GLY A 28 22.12 21.31 23.97
CA GLY A 28 23.23 21.16 24.91
C GLY A 28 23.24 22.21 26.02
N ALA A 29 22.68 23.38 25.81
CA ALA A 29 22.49 24.44 26.82
C ALA A 29 21.21 24.24 27.67
N ARG A 30 20.49 23.13 27.51
CA ARG A 30 19.20 22.82 28.14
C ARG A 30 18.05 23.78 27.78
N GLU A 31 18.12 24.40 26.63
CA GLU A 31 17.02 25.23 26.13
C GLU A 31 16.05 24.37 25.29
N VAL A 32 14.75 24.63 25.44
CA VAL A 32 13.75 23.97 24.63
C VAL A 32 13.86 24.45 23.18
N VAL A 33 13.97 23.49 22.24
CA VAL A 33 13.97 23.79 20.82
C VAL A 33 12.58 23.57 20.21
N PRO A 34 12.23 24.34 19.14
CA PRO A 34 10.95 24.19 18.47
C PRO A 34 10.80 22.78 17.93
N HIS A 35 9.67 22.13 18.24
CA HIS A 35 9.36 20.79 17.78
C HIS A 35 7.87 20.62 17.51
N ALA A 36 7.54 19.63 16.71
CA ALA A 36 6.18 19.25 16.35
C ALA A 36 6.03 17.74 16.31
N LEU A 37 4.83 17.25 16.58
CA LEU A 37 4.46 15.86 16.50
C LEU A 37 3.52 15.63 15.32
N GLU A 38 3.89 14.75 14.42
CA GLU A 38 3.11 14.36 13.26
C GLU A 38 2.55 12.95 13.47
N ARG A 39 1.25 12.76 13.21
CA ARG A 39 0.64 11.44 13.16
C ARG A 39 0.90 10.81 11.80
N GLN A 40 1.43 9.61 11.79
CA GLN A 40 1.61 8.89 10.53
C GLN A 40 0.27 8.36 10.00
N ALA A 41 0.11 8.41 8.67
CA ALA A 41 -1.00 7.74 8.01
C ALA A 41 -0.79 6.22 8.02
N GLY A 42 -1.86 5.46 8.23
CA GLY A 42 -1.81 3.99 8.28
C GLY A 42 -1.41 3.32 6.98
N THR A 43 -1.53 4.05 5.89
CA THR A 43 -1.20 3.58 4.54
C THR A 43 -0.47 4.70 3.81
N GLU A 44 0.76 4.45 3.42
CA GLU A 44 1.49 5.34 2.52
C GLU A 44 1.24 4.92 1.08
N LYS A 45 0.86 5.89 0.23
CA LYS A 45 0.86 5.69 -1.21
C LYS A 45 2.30 5.76 -1.71
N LYS A 46 2.88 4.61 -1.93
CA LYS A 46 4.16 4.53 -2.62
C LYS A 46 3.90 4.60 -4.12
N ALA A 47 4.52 5.57 -4.80
CA ALA A 47 4.41 5.66 -6.25
C ALA A 47 4.71 4.30 -6.89
N GLY A 48 3.85 3.86 -7.79
CA GLY A 48 4.02 2.58 -8.47
C GLY A 48 5.34 2.55 -9.25
N ALA A 49 6.02 1.43 -9.21
CA ALA A 49 7.21 1.20 -10.01
C ALA A 49 6.88 1.25 -11.51
N SER A 50 7.89 1.42 -12.34
CA SER A 50 7.77 1.32 -13.80
C SER A 50 8.56 0.13 -14.32
N LEU A 51 8.14 -0.41 -15.46
CA LEU A 51 8.80 -1.52 -16.17
C LEU A 51 8.81 -1.24 -17.67
N SER A 52 9.99 -1.32 -18.29
CA SER A 52 10.09 -1.31 -19.73
C SER A 52 9.60 -2.62 -20.30
N LEU A 53 8.71 -2.55 -21.29
CA LEU A 53 8.07 -3.71 -21.89
C LEU A 53 8.61 -3.99 -23.29
N ALA A 54 8.76 -5.25 -23.63
CA ALA A 54 9.01 -5.67 -25.01
C ALA A 54 7.74 -5.45 -25.85
N PHE A 55 7.91 -4.97 -27.08
CA PHE A 55 6.81 -4.73 -28.01
C PHE A 55 7.18 -5.13 -29.43
N PHE A 56 6.17 -5.52 -30.21
CA PHE A 56 6.35 -6.11 -31.54
C PHE A 56 5.36 -5.50 -32.53
N PRO A 57 5.79 -5.05 -33.72
CA PRO A 57 4.90 -4.50 -34.72
C PRO A 57 3.96 -5.58 -35.28
N LEU A 58 2.69 -5.24 -35.42
CA LEU A 58 1.67 -6.05 -36.05
C LEU A 58 1.50 -5.58 -37.50
N LEU A 59 1.84 -6.45 -38.44
CA LEU A 59 1.76 -6.15 -39.85
C LEU A 59 0.42 -6.59 -40.44
N GLY A 60 -0.20 -5.72 -41.21
CA GLY A 60 -1.49 -6.00 -41.85
C GLY A 60 -1.72 -5.13 -43.07
N ALA A 61 -2.86 -5.33 -43.76
CA ALA A 61 -3.27 -4.49 -44.87
C ALA A 61 -3.72 -3.12 -44.34
N ALA A 62 -3.38 -2.06 -45.08
CA ALA A 62 -3.87 -0.73 -44.78
C ALA A 62 -5.41 -0.71 -44.68
N GLY A 63 -5.93 -0.12 -43.58
CA GLY A 63 -7.38 -0.02 -43.35
C GLY A 63 -8.06 -1.27 -42.78
N ARG A 64 -7.36 -2.37 -42.58
CA ARG A 64 -7.92 -3.52 -41.87
C ARG A 64 -7.82 -3.34 -40.34
N PRO A 65 -8.87 -3.72 -39.61
CA PRO A 65 -8.83 -3.72 -38.15
C PRO A 65 -7.88 -4.79 -37.63
N VAL A 66 -7.19 -4.48 -36.53
CA VAL A 66 -6.22 -5.40 -35.88
C VAL A 66 -6.91 -6.63 -35.32
N GLU A 67 -8.20 -6.55 -35.02
CA GLU A 67 -9.05 -7.64 -34.54
C GLU A 67 -9.10 -8.86 -35.44
N ASP A 68 -8.91 -8.66 -36.73
CA ASP A 68 -8.91 -9.74 -37.78
C ASP A 68 -7.60 -10.53 -37.81
N LEU A 69 -6.60 -10.14 -37.05
CA LEU A 69 -5.30 -10.83 -37.04
C LEU A 69 -5.34 -12.02 -36.05
N LYS A 70 -5.02 -13.20 -36.56
CA LYS A 70 -4.70 -14.35 -35.75
C LYS A 70 -3.25 -14.22 -35.28
N LEU A 71 -3.07 -13.98 -33.98
CA LEU A 71 -1.74 -13.85 -33.39
C LEU A 71 -1.25 -15.21 -32.90
N SER A 72 -0.06 -15.62 -33.37
CA SER A 72 0.69 -16.72 -32.78
C SER A 72 2.04 -16.20 -32.29
N VAL A 73 2.46 -16.70 -31.12
CA VAL A 73 3.69 -16.25 -30.47
C VAL A 73 4.61 -17.45 -30.29
N GLU A 74 5.80 -17.37 -30.85
CA GLU A 74 6.87 -18.29 -30.55
C GLU A 74 7.71 -17.76 -29.37
N ARG A 75 7.85 -18.57 -28.34
CA ARG A 75 8.69 -18.24 -27.18
C ARG A 75 10.04 -18.94 -27.26
N ARG A 76 11.08 -18.25 -26.80
CA ARG A 76 12.38 -18.88 -26.52
C ARG A 76 12.34 -19.69 -25.24
N PRO A 77 13.30 -20.61 -25.01
CA PRO A 77 13.40 -21.38 -23.77
C PRO A 77 13.55 -20.49 -22.52
N ASP A 78 14.08 -19.29 -22.64
CA ASP A 78 14.22 -18.28 -21.58
C ASP A 78 12.92 -17.55 -21.24
N GLY A 79 11.80 -17.91 -21.91
CA GLY A 79 10.49 -17.29 -21.71
C GLY A 79 10.25 -15.99 -22.52
N THR A 80 11.27 -15.46 -23.20
CA THR A 80 11.12 -14.27 -24.06
C THR A 80 10.41 -14.59 -25.37
N LEU A 81 9.70 -13.59 -25.92
CA LEU A 81 9.04 -13.73 -27.24
C LEU A 81 10.09 -13.75 -28.35
N LYS A 82 10.04 -14.77 -29.22
CA LYS A 82 10.91 -14.90 -30.38
C LYS A 82 10.33 -14.22 -31.63
N ALA A 83 9.04 -14.43 -31.85
CA ALA A 83 8.34 -13.87 -32.98
C ALA A 83 6.84 -13.76 -32.72
N VAL A 84 6.23 -12.77 -33.29
CA VAL A 84 4.77 -12.64 -33.37
C VAL A 84 4.39 -12.78 -34.84
N VAL A 85 3.70 -13.88 -35.18
CA VAL A 85 3.22 -14.08 -36.54
C VAL A 85 1.76 -13.69 -36.57
N ALA A 86 1.45 -12.65 -37.33
CA ALA A 86 0.08 -12.30 -37.67
C ALA A 86 -0.30 -13.06 -38.95
N THR A 87 -1.10 -14.10 -38.83
CA THR A 87 -1.54 -14.90 -39.98
C THR A 87 -2.90 -14.38 -40.44
N GLY A 88 -2.90 -13.71 -41.58
CA GLY A 88 -4.15 -13.43 -42.35
C GLY A 88 -4.23 -14.37 -43.53
N ASP A 89 -5.42 -14.76 -43.94
CA ASP A 89 -5.69 -15.75 -44.99
C ASP A 89 -5.24 -15.36 -46.43
N ARG A 90 -4.56 -14.21 -46.62
CA ARG A 90 -4.04 -13.78 -47.92
C ARG A 90 -2.71 -13.04 -47.81
N ARG A 91 -1.77 -13.28 -48.74
CA ARG A 91 -0.57 -12.44 -48.94
C ARG A 91 -1.04 -10.99 -49.10
N VAL A 92 -0.63 -10.13 -48.13
CA VAL A 92 -0.84 -8.69 -48.20
C VAL A 92 0.26 -8.12 -49.12
N PRO A 93 -0.05 -7.46 -50.27
CA PRO A 93 0.93 -7.01 -51.20
C PRO A 93 1.95 -6.00 -50.63
N GLU A 94 1.52 -5.14 -49.70
CA GLU A 94 2.34 -4.15 -49.00
C GLU A 94 1.92 -4.10 -47.54
N PRO A 95 2.50 -4.95 -46.68
CA PRO A 95 2.15 -4.95 -45.24
C PRO A 95 2.65 -3.68 -44.57
N ARG A 96 1.76 -3.03 -43.84
CA ARG A 96 2.09 -1.86 -42.99
C ARG A 96 1.91 -2.22 -41.51
N VAL A 97 2.58 -1.47 -40.62
CA VAL A 97 2.34 -1.58 -39.18
C VAL A 97 0.97 -0.99 -38.88
N ILE A 98 0.06 -1.81 -38.39
CA ILE A 98 -1.33 -1.43 -38.04
C ILE A 98 -1.56 -1.45 -36.52
N GLY A 99 -0.56 -1.84 -35.75
CA GLY A 99 -0.61 -1.90 -34.29
C GLY A 99 0.67 -2.48 -33.71
N TYR A 100 0.68 -2.64 -32.39
CA TYR A 100 1.76 -3.29 -31.67
C TYR A 100 1.20 -4.28 -30.64
N LEU A 101 1.84 -5.44 -30.54
CA LEU A 101 1.70 -6.33 -29.41
C LEU A 101 2.74 -5.95 -28.36
N ILE A 102 2.31 -5.83 -27.09
CA ILE A 102 3.14 -5.45 -25.96
C ILE A 102 3.15 -6.61 -24.98
N ASP A 103 4.33 -7.09 -24.60
CA ASP A 103 4.48 -8.20 -23.64
C ASP A 103 4.64 -7.65 -22.22
N ALA A 104 3.61 -7.82 -21.44
CA ALA A 104 3.57 -7.49 -20.02
C ALA A 104 3.62 -8.74 -19.11
N SER A 105 4.03 -9.91 -19.64
CA SER A 105 4.04 -11.16 -18.87
C SER A 105 4.98 -11.13 -17.66
N ALA A 106 5.99 -10.26 -17.67
CA ALA A 106 6.89 -10.01 -16.54
C ALA A 106 6.33 -9.03 -15.50
N ALA A 107 5.16 -8.41 -15.76
CA ALA A 107 4.56 -7.46 -14.83
C ALA A 107 4.01 -8.17 -13.58
N THR A 108 4.50 -7.78 -12.41
CA THR A 108 4.11 -8.37 -11.11
C THR A 108 2.94 -7.64 -10.45
N ALA A 109 2.61 -6.42 -10.91
CA ALA A 109 1.55 -5.59 -10.36
C ALA A 109 0.56 -5.13 -11.46
N ALA A 110 -0.57 -4.56 -11.06
CA ALA A 110 -1.56 -4.03 -11.99
C ALA A 110 -1.01 -2.79 -12.71
N VAL A 111 -1.12 -2.77 -14.04
CA VAL A 111 -0.74 -1.64 -14.88
C VAL A 111 -1.85 -0.59 -14.81
N ARG A 112 -1.50 0.67 -14.55
CA ARG A 112 -2.42 1.82 -14.56
C ARG A 112 -2.24 2.75 -15.75
N GLU A 113 -1.09 2.66 -16.42
CA GLU A 113 -0.76 3.50 -17.54
C GLU A 113 0.30 2.81 -18.42
N LEU A 114 0.17 2.93 -19.74
CA LEU A 114 1.22 2.62 -20.69
C LEU A 114 1.72 3.91 -21.34
N ARG A 115 3.01 4.17 -21.22
CA ARG A 115 3.71 5.29 -21.82
C ARG A 115 4.48 4.81 -23.06
N PHE A 116 4.41 5.59 -24.12
CA PHE A 116 5.02 5.30 -25.42
C PHE A 116 6.05 6.36 -25.76
N ASP A 117 7.21 5.95 -26.21
CA ASP A 117 8.27 6.83 -26.66
C ASP A 117 8.44 6.71 -28.19
N TRP A 118 8.52 7.85 -28.86
CA TRP A 118 8.81 7.96 -30.30
C TRP A 118 9.39 9.31 -30.64
N MET A 119 10.06 9.40 -31.79
CA MET A 119 10.50 10.66 -32.34
C MET A 119 9.39 11.24 -33.24
N ALA A 120 8.83 12.36 -32.84
CA ALA A 120 7.86 13.06 -33.64
C ALA A 120 8.55 13.76 -34.83
N GLY A 121 7.97 13.64 -36.04
CA GLY A 121 8.41 14.41 -37.22
C GLY A 121 8.17 15.92 -37.03
N PRO A 122 8.62 16.74 -37.98
CA PRO A 122 8.51 18.19 -37.94
C PRO A 122 7.05 18.69 -37.86
N GLU A 123 6.11 17.98 -38.43
CA GLU A 123 4.67 18.30 -38.40
C GLU A 123 3.97 17.79 -37.12
N GLY A 124 4.72 17.10 -36.27
CA GLY A 124 4.16 16.44 -35.07
C GLY A 124 3.58 15.06 -35.39
N THR A 125 2.88 14.50 -34.38
CA THR A 125 2.22 13.19 -34.48
C THR A 125 0.92 13.25 -33.69
N THR A 126 -0.17 12.75 -34.25
CA THR A 126 -1.45 12.56 -33.53
C THR A 126 -2.02 11.20 -33.90
N LEU A 127 -2.28 10.36 -32.89
CA LEU A 127 -2.88 9.05 -33.05
C LEU A 127 -4.10 8.91 -32.13
N ASP A 128 -5.20 8.44 -32.69
CA ASP A 128 -6.37 7.99 -31.90
C ASP A 128 -6.15 6.54 -31.51
N ALA A 129 -5.52 6.34 -30.35
CA ALA A 129 -5.05 5.04 -29.92
C ALA A 129 -6.07 4.28 -29.06
N ARG A 130 -6.12 2.98 -29.26
CA ARG A 130 -6.93 2.01 -28.50
C ARG A 130 -6.03 0.92 -27.93
N LEU A 131 -6.22 0.62 -26.68
CA LEU A 131 -5.56 -0.48 -25.98
C LEU A 131 -6.56 -1.56 -25.64
N GLU A 132 -6.17 -2.80 -25.87
CA GLU A 132 -6.86 -4.01 -25.46
C GLU A 132 -5.91 -4.89 -24.68
N ALA A 133 -6.43 -5.70 -23.76
CA ALA A 133 -5.67 -6.59 -22.91
C ALA A 133 -6.08 -8.04 -23.11
N SER A 134 -5.11 -8.96 -23.00
CA SER A 134 -5.32 -10.40 -23.12
C SER A 134 -4.36 -11.18 -22.21
N ASP A 135 -4.78 -12.37 -21.79
CA ASP A 135 -3.93 -13.32 -21.07
C ASP A 135 -3.54 -14.53 -21.93
N ASP A 136 -4.21 -14.74 -23.06
CA ASP A 136 -4.10 -15.92 -23.93
C ASP A 136 -3.84 -15.61 -25.42
N LEU A 137 -3.79 -14.31 -25.81
CA LEU A 137 -3.66 -13.81 -27.18
C LEU A 137 -4.85 -14.13 -28.10
N ARG A 138 -5.93 -14.70 -27.57
CA ARG A 138 -7.14 -15.09 -28.30
C ARG A 138 -8.32 -14.22 -27.91
N SER A 139 -8.51 -14.05 -26.62
CA SER A 139 -9.60 -13.27 -26.04
C SER A 139 -9.09 -11.89 -25.64
N TRP A 140 -9.64 -10.85 -26.28
CA TRP A 140 -9.24 -9.47 -26.07
C TRP A 140 -10.35 -8.67 -25.38
N ARG A 141 -10.00 -7.87 -24.40
CA ARG A 141 -10.93 -6.96 -23.70
C ARG A 141 -10.42 -5.52 -23.79
N ALA A 142 -11.32 -4.57 -23.93
CA ALA A 142 -10.95 -3.16 -23.92
C ALA A 142 -10.24 -2.80 -22.60
N ALA A 143 -9.11 -2.10 -22.70
CA ALA A 143 -8.31 -1.69 -21.56
C ALA A 143 -8.22 -0.17 -21.42
N GLY A 144 -8.18 0.56 -22.54
CA GLY A 144 -8.14 2.01 -22.52
C GLY A 144 -8.14 2.61 -23.92
N THR A 145 -8.46 3.88 -24.00
CA THR A 145 -8.41 4.67 -25.25
C THR A 145 -7.89 6.06 -24.94
N GLY A 146 -7.26 6.69 -25.90
CA GLY A 146 -6.85 8.08 -25.80
C GLY A 146 -5.94 8.53 -26.91
N PRO A 147 -5.85 9.83 -27.16
CA PRO A 147 -4.94 10.36 -28.17
C PRO A 147 -3.49 10.30 -27.66
N LEU A 148 -2.59 9.84 -28.51
CA LEU A 148 -1.15 10.02 -28.37
C LEU A 148 -0.74 11.20 -29.24
N ILE A 149 -0.17 12.24 -28.65
CA ILE A 149 0.04 13.53 -29.32
C ILE A 149 1.44 14.05 -29.02
N VAL A 150 2.12 14.51 -30.05
CA VAL A 150 3.26 15.41 -29.94
C VAL A 150 3.11 16.47 -31.04
N LEU A 151 2.77 17.69 -30.67
CA LEU A 151 2.66 18.82 -31.61
C LEU A 151 3.62 19.92 -31.17
N ARG A 152 4.24 20.56 -32.14
CA ARG A 152 5.19 21.68 -31.92
C ARG A 152 4.75 22.88 -32.72
N ARG A 153 4.74 24.05 -32.07
CA ARG A 153 4.48 25.34 -32.72
C ARG A 153 5.40 26.39 -32.13
N GLY A 154 6.48 26.72 -32.83
CA GLY A 154 7.54 27.55 -32.27
C GLY A 154 8.12 26.87 -31.02
N ASP A 155 8.20 27.58 -29.90
CA ASP A 155 8.69 27.07 -28.63
C ASP A 155 7.63 26.29 -27.83
N ALA A 156 6.37 26.29 -28.26
CA ALA A 156 5.29 25.59 -27.58
C ALA A 156 5.25 24.11 -28.01
N VAL A 157 5.22 23.22 -27.02
CA VAL A 157 5.09 21.76 -27.22
C VAL A 157 3.85 21.26 -26.48
N LEU A 158 2.94 20.62 -27.21
CA LEU A 158 1.84 19.83 -26.63
C LEU A 158 2.19 18.35 -26.73
N GLU A 159 2.31 17.68 -25.60
CA GLU A 159 2.76 16.30 -25.54
C GLU A 159 1.86 15.45 -24.66
N ARG A 160 1.36 14.35 -25.22
CA ARG A 160 0.63 13.30 -24.51
C ARG A 160 1.08 11.95 -25.03
N ARG A 161 1.95 11.29 -24.27
CA ARG A 161 2.60 10.03 -24.65
C ARG A 161 2.08 8.82 -23.89
N ALA A 162 1.00 8.95 -23.14
CA ALA A 162 0.53 7.89 -22.26
C ALA A 162 -0.98 7.67 -22.41
N ILE A 163 -1.39 6.41 -22.23
CA ILE A 163 -2.78 5.99 -22.12
C ILE A 163 -3.01 5.46 -20.73
N ALA A 164 -3.90 6.12 -19.99
CA ALA A 164 -4.31 5.69 -18.65
C ALA A 164 -5.27 4.50 -18.74
N LEU A 165 -5.18 3.60 -17.78
CA LEU A 165 -5.99 2.40 -17.65
C LEU A 165 -6.66 2.38 -16.26
N ALA A 166 -7.86 1.78 -16.16
CA ALA A 166 -8.25 1.24 -14.86
C ALA A 166 -7.22 0.16 -14.48
N PRO A 167 -6.65 0.19 -13.25
CA PRO A 167 -5.59 -0.75 -12.86
C PRO A 167 -5.97 -2.18 -13.18
N LEU A 168 -5.22 -2.81 -14.07
CA LEU A 168 -5.53 -4.17 -14.52
C LEU A 168 -4.26 -5.01 -14.67
N ARG A 169 -4.37 -6.31 -14.41
CA ARG A 169 -3.34 -7.31 -14.73
C ARG A 169 -3.69 -8.00 -16.06
N ALA A 170 -2.73 -8.03 -16.94
CA ALA A 170 -2.80 -8.79 -18.19
C ALA A 170 -1.39 -9.19 -18.63
N LYS A 171 -1.25 -10.30 -19.33
CA LYS A 171 0.03 -10.74 -19.87
C LYS A 171 0.40 -9.98 -21.14
N TYR A 172 -0.57 -9.56 -21.90
CA TYR A 172 -0.38 -8.91 -23.19
C TYR A 172 -1.30 -7.73 -23.34
N PHE A 173 -0.80 -6.68 -23.97
CA PHE A 173 -1.60 -5.57 -24.47
C PHE A 173 -1.46 -5.47 -25.98
N ARG A 174 -2.51 -5.02 -26.64
CA ARG A 174 -2.52 -4.72 -28.07
C ARG A 174 -2.86 -3.25 -28.24
N LEU A 175 -1.93 -2.51 -28.84
CA LEU A 175 -2.14 -1.12 -29.24
C LEU A 175 -2.56 -1.09 -30.71
N SER A 176 -3.61 -0.38 -31.01
CA SER A 176 -4.06 -0.08 -32.37
C SER A 176 -4.49 1.38 -32.46
N TRP A 177 -4.64 1.88 -33.66
CA TRP A 177 -5.10 3.23 -33.91
C TRP A 177 -6.04 3.29 -35.12
N ARG A 178 -6.66 4.44 -35.35
CA ARG A 178 -7.62 4.64 -36.40
C ARG A 178 -6.97 4.39 -37.78
N ALA A 179 -7.70 3.72 -38.69
CA ALA A 179 -7.28 3.47 -40.05
C ALA A 179 -6.95 4.80 -40.75
N GLY A 180 -5.86 4.79 -41.54
CA GLY A 180 -5.35 5.98 -42.28
C GLY A 180 -4.36 6.84 -41.50
N GLN A 181 -4.10 6.55 -40.22
CA GLN A 181 -3.00 7.16 -39.50
C GLN A 181 -1.71 6.35 -39.66
N ASP A 182 -0.57 7.03 -39.75
CA ASP A 182 0.73 6.39 -39.95
C ASP A 182 1.35 5.89 -38.64
N ASP A 183 2.18 4.84 -38.74
CA ASP A 183 2.96 4.32 -37.62
C ASP A 183 3.97 5.37 -37.11
N PRO A 184 3.92 5.77 -35.84
CA PRO A 184 4.87 6.73 -35.28
C PRO A 184 6.26 6.13 -35.04
N LYS A 185 6.46 4.82 -35.26
CA LYS A 185 7.70 4.07 -35.01
C LYS A 185 8.13 4.19 -33.57
N PHE A 186 7.35 3.58 -32.68
CA PHE A 186 7.67 3.59 -31.25
C PHE A 186 9.08 3.03 -31.01
N SER A 187 9.82 3.72 -30.13
CA SER A 187 11.17 3.35 -29.68
C SER A 187 11.17 2.74 -28.27
N GLY A 188 10.10 2.92 -27.52
CA GLY A 188 9.96 2.39 -26.17
C GLY A 188 8.51 2.30 -25.72
N VAL A 189 8.24 1.33 -24.84
CA VAL A 189 6.97 1.20 -24.11
C VAL A 189 7.27 0.93 -22.64
N VAL A 190 6.71 1.74 -21.76
CA VAL A 190 6.90 1.64 -20.31
C VAL A 190 5.55 1.49 -19.63
N ALA A 191 5.40 0.43 -18.84
CA ALA A 191 4.27 0.29 -17.94
C ALA A 191 4.51 1.04 -16.64
N GLN A 192 3.52 1.83 -16.21
CA GLN A 192 3.42 2.38 -14.87
C GLN A 192 2.45 1.52 -14.06
N PHE A 193 2.89 1.03 -12.92
CA PHE A 193 2.04 0.23 -12.06
C PHE A 193 1.14 1.13 -11.19
N ALA A 194 0.03 0.56 -10.74
CA ALA A 194 -0.81 1.21 -9.74
C ALA A 194 0.00 1.48 -8.46
N ASP A 195 -0.29 2.59 -7.80
CA ASP A 195 0.35 2.93 -6.54
C ASP A 195 0.18 1.76 -5.56
N ALA A 196 1.28 1.31 -5.00
CA ALA A 196 1.23 0.30 -3.96
C ALA A 196 0.81 0.98 -2.66
N ALA A 197 -0.32 0.55 -2.09
CA ALA A 197 -0.63 0.87 -0.71
C ALA A 197 0.33 0.05 0.17
N ALA A 198 1.38 0.66 0.66
CA ALA A 198 2.24 0.05 1.65
C ALA A 198 1.67 0.36 3.05
N ASP A 199 1.38 -0.68 3.82
CA ASP A 199 1.05 -0.51 5.23
C ASP A 199 2.26 0.10 5.94
N THR A 200 2.05 1.24 6.58
CA THR A 200 3.08 1.88 7.40
C THR A 200 3.47 0.94 8.54
N PRO A 201 4.77 0.67 8.75
CA PRO A 201 5.21 -0.21 9.82
C PRO A 201 4.67 0.25 11.18
N ARG A 202 4.08 -0.68 11.93
CA ARG A 202 3.58 -0.43 13.29
C ARG A 202 4.62 -0.81 14.31
N ALA A 203 4.68 -0.06 15.39
CA ALA A 203 5.33 -0.49 16.60
C ALA A 203 4.38 -1.41 17.38
N TRP A 204 4.95 -2.35 18.14
CA TRP A 204 4.21 -3.35 18.90
C TRP A 204 4.73 -3.43 20.33
N LEU A 205 3.80 -3.54 21.28
CA LEU A 205 4.11 -3.87 22.66
C LEU A 205 3.25 -5.05 23.12
N ARG A 206 3.89 -5.96 23.84
CA ARG A 206 3.24 -7.13 24.42
C ARG A 206 2.87 -6.88 25.86
N PHE A 207 1.64 -7.25 26.23
CA PHE A 207 1.07 -7.12 27.57
C PHE A 207 0.52 -8.48 28.01
N GLU A 208 0.87 -8.89 29.24
CA GLU A 208 0.31 -10.10 29.83
C GLU A 208 -1.09 -9.79 30.37
N GLY A 209 -2.03 -10.71 30.12
CA GLY A 209 -3.36 -10.64 30.69
C GLY A 209 -3.38 -11.09 32.14
N ALA A 210 -4.03 -10.33 33.00
CA ALA A 210 -4.38 -10.76 34.36
C ALA A 210 -5.83 -11.25 34.39
N THR A 211 -6.15 -12.22 35.22
CA THR A 211 -7.53 -12.68 35.45
C THR A 211 -8.38 -11.53 35.98
N GLY A 212 -9.53 -11.30 35.42
CA GLY A 212 -10.49 -10.28 35.87
C GLY A 212 -11.34 -10.75 37.04
N VAL A 213 -12.34 -9.93 37.40
CA VAL A 213 -13.22 -10.21 38.54
C VAL A 213 -14.23 -11.33 38.22
N LYS A 214 -14.70 -11.40 36.96
CA LYS A 214 -15.67 -12.40 36.52
C LYS A 214 -15.00 -13.56 35.80
N PRO A 215 -15.55 -14.77 35.88
CA PRO A 215 -15.07 -15.88 35.05
C PRO A 215 -15.04 -15.52 33.56
N GLY A 216 -13.94 -15.85 32.88
CA GLY A 216 -13.75 -15.52 31.48
C GLY A 216 -13.36 -14.07 31.19
N GLU A 217 -13.10 -13.25 32.20
CA GLU A 217 -12.55 -11.91 32.07
C GLU A 217 -11.02 -11.93 32.22
N TYR A 218 -10.36 -11.18 31.32
CA TYR A 218 -8.93 -10.93 31.34
C TYR A 218 -8.66 -9.44 31.15
N VAL A 219 -7.72 -8.90 31.91
CA VAL A 219 -7.44 -7.47 31.99
C VAL A 219 -6.03 -7.20 31.55
N PHE A 220 -5.85 -6.16 30.72
CA PHE A 220 -4.56 -5.66 30.29
C PHE A 220 -4.44 -4.19 30.67
N GLU A 221 -3.30 -3.82 31.25
CA GLU A 221 -2.97 -2.43 31.57
C GLU A 221 -1.96 -1.89 30.55
N LEU A 222 -2.34 -0.87 29.82
CA LEU A 222 -1.55 -0.25 28.77
C LEU A 222 -1.22 1.20 29.12
N PRO A 223 -0.11 1.77 28.59
CA PRO A 223 0.13 3.21 28.65
C PRO A 223 -1.04 3.99 28.01
N GLN A 224 -1.55 4.98 28.71
CA GLN A 224 -2.72 5.76 28.28
C GLN A 224 -2.46 6.67 27.04
N SER A 225 -1.20 6.81 26.64
CA SER A 225 -0.78 7.59 25.48
C SER A 225 -0.66 6.76 24.18
N LEU A 226 -0.85 5.43 24.28
CA LEU A 226 -0.63 4.50 23.18
C LEU A 226 -1.87 4.46 22.24
N PRO A 227 -1.81 5.02 21.03
CA PRO A 227 -2.95 5.07 20.12
C PRO A 227 -3.12 3.76 19.35
N VAL A 228 -3.55 2.70 20.04
CA VAL A 228 -3.64 1.34 19.50
C VAL A 228 -4.67 1.26 18.37
N ASP A 229 -4.28 0.73 17.21
CA ASP A 229 -5.13 0.50 16.04
C ASP A 229 -5.08 -0.95 15.51
N ARG A 230 -4.20 -1.79 16.10
CA ARG A 230 -4.07 -3.22 15.79
C ARG A 230 -3.92 -4.04 17.05
N LEU A 231 -4.53 -5.21 17.05
CA LEU A 231 -4.51 -6.15 18.16
C LEU A 231 -4.15 -7.53 17.67
N ARG A 232 -3.25 -8.22 18.38
CA ARG A 232 -2.94 -9.62 18.19
C ARG A 232 -3.00 -10.32 19.53
N PHE A 233 -3.89 -11.32 19.65
CA PHE A 233 -4.00 -12.11 20.87
C PHE A 233 -3.19 -13.39 20.78
N GLU A 234 -2.43 -13.69 21.81
CA GLU A 234 -1.76 -14.96 22.01
C GLU A 234 -2.56 -15.78 23.00
N LEU A 235 -3.21 -16.84 22.52
CA LEU A 235 -4.00 -17.72 23.39
C LEU A 235 -3.09 -18.73 24.11
N PRO A 236 -3.35 -19.04 25.41
CA PRO A 236 -2.46 -19.88 26.20
C PRO A 236 -2.44 -21.33 25.71
N GLN A 237 -3.55 -21.86 25.20
CA GLN A 237 -3.66 -23.24 24.78
C GLN A 237 -3.86 -23.40 23.27
N GLN A 238 -3.35 -24.50 22.74
CA GLN A 238 -3.65 -24.95 21.38
C GLN A 238 -5.08 -25.52 21.30
N ASN A 239 -5.60 -25.58 20.08
CA ASN A 239 -6.93 -26.09 19.76
C ASN A 239 -8.06 -25.34 20.52
N THR A 240 -7.86 -24.03 20.68
CA THR A 240 -8.81 -23.12 21.30
C THR A 240 -9.53 -22.33 20.23
N VAL A 241 -10.86 -22.24 20.35
CA VAL A 241 -11.72 -21.36 19.53
C VAL A 241 -12.76 -20.76 20.45
N VAL A 242 -12.78 -19.41 20.58
CA VAL A 242 -13.69 -18.73 21.52
C VAL A 242 -14.23 -17.44 20.93
N SER A 243 -15.48 -17.13 21.24
CA SER A 243 -16.03 -15.80 21.00
C SER A 243 -15.56 -14.86 22.11
N ALA A 244 -15.10 -13.68 21.73
CA ALA A 244 -14.58 -12.71 22.69
C ALA A 244 -15.03 -11.29 22.36
N SER A 245 -15.21 -10.47 23.37
CA SER A 245 -15.41 -9.03 23.27
C SER A 245 -14.33 -8.28 24.03
N LEU A 246 -13.84 -7.20 23.46
CA LEU A 246 -12.84 -6.31 24.06
C LEU A 246 -13.47 -4.96 24.34
N ALA A 247 -13.28 -4.45 25.53
CA ALA A 247 -13.75 -3.13 25.95
C ALA A 247 -12.64 -2.34 26.65
N GLY A 248 -12.61 -1.03 26.43
CA GLY A 248 -11.81 -0.11 27.22
C GLY A 248 -12.56 0.29 28.49
N GLU A 249 -11.87 0.33 29.61
CA GLU A 249 -12.41 0.71 30.91
C GLU A 249 -11.62 1.91 31.46
N VAL A 250 -12.31 2.99 31.76
CA VAL A 250 -11.66 4.23 32.27
C VAL A 250 -11.07 4.02 33.65
N ARG A 251 -11.74 3.24 34.49
CA ARG A 251 -11.32 2.85 35.85
C ARG A 251 -11.95 1.50 36.23
N PRO A 252 -11.36 0.72 37.16
CA PRO A 252 -11.90 -0.56 37.58
C PRO A 252 -13.36 -0.45 38.00
N GLY A 253 -14.25 -1.27 37.36
CA GLY A 253 -15.70 -1.24 37.63
C GLY A 253 -16.44 0.00 37.11
N GLY A 254 -15.78 0.85 36.33
CA GLY A 254 -16.35 2.06 35.74
C GLY A 254 -17.04 1.81 34.39
N PRO A 255 -17.42 2.90 33.69
CA PRO A 255 -18.00 2.79 32.37
C PRO A 255 -17.05 2.09 31.41
N VAL A 256 -17.59 1.14 30.62
CA VAL A 256 -16.88 0.40 29.60
C VAL A 256 -17.27 0.90 28.22
N ARG A 257 -16.30 1.06 27.34
CA ARG A 257 -16.50 1.37 25.94
C ARG A 257 -16.16 0.15 25.10
N ALA A 258 -17.13 -0.38 24.36
CA ALA A 258 -16.86 -1.47 23.45
C ALA A 258 -15.81 -1.04 22.41
N VAL A 259 -14.81 -1.88 22.20
CA VAL A 259 -13.73 -1.66 21.23
C VAL A 259 -13.94 -2.57 20.02
N THR A 260 -14.07 -3.88 20.24
CA THR A 260 -14.28 -4.85 19.16
C THR A 260 -14.87 -6.14 19.68
N TRP A 261 -15.38 -6.93 18.75
CA TRP A 261 -15.79 -8.32 18.97
C TRP A 261 -15.12 -9.20 17.92
N ALA A 262 -14.67 -10.38 18.29
CA ALA A 262 -14.02 -11.31 17.39
C ALA A 262 -14.13 -12.76 17.87
N VAL A 263 -14.01 -13.70 16.96
CA VAL A 263 -13.70 -15.10 17.28
C VAL A 263 -12.19 -15.23 17.32
N LEU A 264 -11.66 -15.60 18.48
CA LEU A 264 -10.23 -15.84 18.68
C LEU A 264 -9.96 -17.33 18.57
N TYR A 265 -8.87 -17.68 17.87
CA TYR A 265 -8.49 -19.08 17.69
C TYR A 265 -6.98 -19.29 17.63
N ARG A 266 -6.55 -20.44 18.12
CA ARG A 266 -5.22 -21.00 18.00
C ARG A 266 -5.36 -22.49 17.79
N MET A 267 -5.20 -22.94 16.56
CA MET A 267 -5.42 -24.34 16.17
C MET A 267 -4.17 -24.89 15.47
N GLU A 268 -4.04 -26.21 15.51
CA GLU A 268 -3.09 -26.93 14.69
C GLU A 268 -3.84 -27.96 13.86
N HIS A 269 -3.68 -27.92 12.54
CA HIS A 269 -4.28 -28.86 11.61
C HIS A 269 -3.23 -29.36 10.63
N ARG A 270 -2.98 -30.68 10.63
CA ARG A 270 -2.00 -31.34 9.74
C ARG A 270 -0.59 -30.71 9.79
N GLY A 271 -0.16 -30.27 10.97
CA GLY A 271 1.14 -29.62 11.17
C GLY A 271 1.18 -28.12 10.85
N GLU A 272 0.10 -27.56 10.33
CA GLU A 272 -0.02 -26.12 10.10
C GLU A 272 -0.65 -25.44 11.32
N LYS A 273 -0.04 -24.32 11.76
CA LYS A 273 -0.56 -23.49 12.86
C LYS A 273 -1.50 -22.43 12.29
N LEU A 274 -2.75 -22.47 12.72
CA LEU A 274 -3.78 -21.48 12.39
C LEU A 274 -4.00 -20.58 13.61
N VAL A 275 -3.70 -19.31 13.44
CA VAL A 275 -3.90 -18.25 14.46
C VAL A 275 -4.69 -17.10 13.88
N ASN A 276 -5.31 -16.29 14.72
CA ASN A 276 -6.02 -15.11 14.27
C ASN A 276 -5.10 -14.17 13.48
N PRO A 277 -5.59 -13.59 12.38
CA PRO A 277 -4.99 -12.40 11.81
C PRO A 277 -5.09 -11.22 12.77
N ASP A 278 -4.29 -10.19 12.55
CA ASP A 278 -4.34 -8.97 13.33
C ASP A 278 -5.74 -8.32 13.24
N LEU A 279 -6.33 -8.01 14.37
CA LEU A 279 -7.62 -7.32 14.43
C LEU A 279 -7.40 -5.83 14.25
N GLN A 280 -8.10 -5.25 13.31
CA GLN A 280 -8.10 -3.82 13.06
C GLN A 280 -9.19 -3.13 13.88
N ILE A 281 -8.83 -2.06 14.59
CA ILE A 281 -9.76 -1.25 15.38
C ILE A 281 -9.56 0.25 15.04
N ALA A 282 -10.54 1.07 15.40
CA ALA A 282 -10.34 2.52 15.42
C ALA A 282 -9.27 2.86 16.47
N ALA A 283 -8.30 3.71 16.09
CA ALA A 283 -7.23 4.10 16.99
C ALA A 283 -7.79 4.62 18.33
N THR A 284 -7.44 3.98 19.40
CA THR A 284 -7.92 4.29 20.75
C THR A 284 -6.80 4.16 21.78
N ALA A 285 -6.85 5.00 22.80
CA ALA A 285 -5.85 5.07 23.87
C ALA A 285 -6.56 4.90 25.22
N GLU A 286 -6.83 3.67 25.58
CA GLU A 286 -7.40 3.29 26.87
C GLU A 286 -6.30 2.72 27.76
N LYS A 287 -6.31 3.07 29.04
CA LYS A 287 -5.34 2.57 30.01
C LYS A 287 -5.63 1.12 30.39
N ARG A 288 -6.90 0.78 30.53
CA ARG A 288 -7.35 -0.53 30.99
C ARG A 288 -8.24 -1.17 29.94
N TRP A 289 -7.92 -2.38 29.56
CA TRP A 289 -8.64 -3.15 28.55
C TRP A 289 -9.16 -4.44 29.17
N VAL A 290 -10.43 -4.76 28.95
CA VAL A 290 -11.08 -5.95 29.47
C VAL A 290 -11.53 -6.83 28.32
N LEU A 291 -10.91 -8.00 28.21
CA LEU A 291 -11.29 -9.07 27.29
C LEU A 291 -12.29 -9.99 28.01
N ARG A 292 -13.48 -10.16 27.46
CA ARG A 292 -14.49 -11.13 27.92
C ARG A 292 -14.61 -12.25 26.92
N VAL A 293 -14.37 -13.46 27.39
CA VAL A 293 -14.38 -14.68 26.59
C VAL A 293 -15.62 -15.50 26.97
N ASP A 294 -16.30 -16.02 25.95
CA ASP A 294 -17.41 -16.96 26.17
C ASP A 294 -16.85 -18.29 26.71
N ALA A 295 -17.18 -18.60 27.93
CA ALA A 295 -16.70 -19.79 28.61
C ALA A 295 -17.50 -21.06 28.31
N ARG A 296 -18.60 -20.99 27.56
CA ARG A 296 -19.50 -22.15 27.32
C ARG A 296 -18.83 -23.31 26.58
N GLY A 297 -17.78 -23.06 25.81
CA GLY A 297 -16.99 -24.05 25.09
C GLY A 297 -15.68 -24.44 25.79
N GLY A 298 -15.52 -24.19 27.09
CA GLY A 298 -14.27 -24.44 27.84
C GLY A 298 -13.37 -23.20 27.96
N GLY A 299 -13.74 -22.07 27.35
CA GLY A 299 -12.99 -20.82 27.43
C GLY A 299 -11.56 -20.93 26.87
N LEU A 300 -10.60 -20.27 27.52
CA LEU A 300 -9.18 -20.33 27.15
C LEU A 300 -8.42 -21.49 27.80
N GLY A 301 -9.10 -22.31 28.60
CA GLY A 301 -8.48 -23.38 29.39
C GLY A 301 -7.62 -22.81 30.53
N SER A 302 -6.48 -23.45 30.80
CA SER A 302 -5.53 -23.00 31.81
C SER A 302 -4.58 -21.93 31.24
N GLY A 303 -4.33 -20.87 32.03
CA GLY A 303 -3.46 -19.76 31.68
C GLY A 303 -4.20 -18.49 31.27
N THR A 304 -3.45 -17.44 31.04
CA THR A 304 -3.96 -16.12 30.63
C THR A 304 -3.50 -15.78 29.22
N PRO A 305 -4.31 -15.04 28.44
CA PRO A 305 -3.90 -14.62 27.11
C PRO A 305 -2.90 -13.45 27.21
N ALA A 306 -2.04 -13.30 26.20
CA ALA A 306 -1.28 -12.07 26.02
C ALA A 306 -1.88 -11.25 24.87
N LEU A 307 -1.75 -9.92 24.99
CA LEU A 307 -2.16 -8.93 24.00
C LEU A 307 -0.93 -8.24 23.44
N ASN A 308 -0.71 -8.35 22.13
CA ASN A 308 0.20 -7.49 21.41
C ASN A 308 -0.63 -6.31 20.85
N ALA A 309 -0.36 -5.12 21.35
CA ALA A 309 -0.98 -3.88 20.91
C ALA A 309 -0.07 -3.20 19.88
N GLY A 310 -0.63 -2.96 18.70
CA GLY A 310 0.05 -2.31 17.58
C GLY A 310 -0.47 -0.90 17.37
N TRP A 311 0.42 0.02 17.06
CA TRP A 311 0.08 1.41 16.75
C TRP A 311 1.02 2.01 15.73
N LEU A 312 0.60 3.11 15.10
CA LEU A 312 1.45 3.95 14.27
C LEU A 312 2.19 4.94 15.17
N PRO A 313 3.53 4.84 15.30
CA PRO A 313 4.27 5.77 16.12
C PRO A 313 4.23 7.17 15.52
N HIS A 314 4.24 8.18 16.39
CA HIS A 314 4.34 9.56 15.95
C HIS A 314 5.75 9.85 15.41
N ARG A 315 5.83 10.77 14.47
CA ARG A 315 7.07 11.35 13.97
C ARG A 315 7.30 12.67 14.70
N LEU A 316 8.42 12.76 15.39
CA LEU A 316 8.89 14.00 16.01
C LEU A 316 9.76 14.74 15.00
N ILE A 317 9.42 16.01 14.74
CA ILE A 317 10.20 16.91 13.91
C ILE A 317 10.68 18.05 14.79
N PHE A 318 11.97 18.39 14.75
CA PHE A 318 12.49 19.51 15.51
C PHE A 318 13.53 20.31 14.74
N VAL A 319 13.64 21.59 15.09
CA VAL A 319 14.66 22.50 14.54
C VAL A 319 15.87 22.46 15.45
N ALA A 320 17.00 21.99 14.95
CA ALA A 320 18.26 21.98 15.68
C ALA A 320 18.80 23.42 15.83
N ARG A 321 18.41 24.06 16.93
CA ARG A 321 18.84 25.39 17.34
C ARG A 321 19.75 25.27 18.57
N GLY A 322 20.91 25.91 18.55
CA GLY A 322 21.91 25.85 19.61
C GLY A 322 22.86 24.66 19.44
N GLU A 323 23.56 24.33 20.50
CA GLU A 323 24.62 23.33 20.51
C GLU A 323 24.09 21.91 20.79
N GLU A 324 24.76 20.92 20.25
CA GLU A 324 24.55 19.50 20.56
C GLU A 324 25.04 19.14 21.98
N PRO A 325 24.53 18.06 22.63
CA PRO A 325 23.59 17.08 22.08
C PRO A 325 22.13 17.53 22.21
N PHE A 326 21.30 17.11 21.25
CA PHE A 326 19.84 17.24 21.36
C PHE A 326 19.27 16.04 22.12
N GLN A 327 18.51 16.31 23.17
CA GLN A 327 17.99 15.28 24.08
C GLN A 327 16.46 15.35 24.18
N LEU A 328 15.82 14.17 24.26
CA LEU A 328 14.37 14.04 24.41
C LEU A 328 14.02 13.81 25.87
N PHE A 329 13.15 14.67 26.42
CA PHE A 329 12.63 14.61 27.78
C PHE A 329 11.13 14.43 27.80
N PHE A 330 10.62 13.64 28.73
CA PHE A 330 9.20 13.36 28.94
C PHE A 330 8.95 12.86 30.36
N GLY A 331 7.68 12.72 30.78
CA GLY A 331 7.30 12.15 32.07
C GLY A 331 6.86 13.20 33.13
N ASN A 332 6.62 14.45 32.71
CA ASN A 332 6.10 15.47 33.63
C ASN A 332 4.64 15.81 33.27
N ALA A 333 3.70 15.34 34.10
CA ALA A 333 2.26 15.55 33.90
C ALA A 333 1.84 17.02 33.93
N ASP A 334 2.57 17.87 34.69
CA ASP A 334 2.26 19.28 34.85
C ASP A 334 2.86 20.18 33.80
N ALA A 335 3.66 19.64 32.88
CA ALA A 335 4.28 20.40 31.83
C ALA A 335 3.24 20.91 30.81
N ALA A 336 3.21 22.21 30.57
CA ALA A 336 2.39 22.79 29.51
C ALA A 336 2.85 22.28 28.14
N SER A 337 1.94 22.07 27.17
CA SER A 337 2.35 21.64 25.84
C SER A 337 3.22 22.69 25.15
N SER A 338 4.36 22.27 24.56
CA SER A 338 5.27 23.13 23.80
C SER A 338 5.39 22.70 22.34
N ALA A 339 4.69 21.65 21.91
CA ALA A 339 4.67 21.22 20.52
C ALA A 339 3.96 22.29 19.66
N MET A 340 4.57 22.63 18.54
CA MET A 340 3.97 23.49 17.53
C MET A 340 2.93 22.73 16.73
N ALA A 341 1.86 23.41 16.30
CA ALA A 341 0.91 22.82 15.36
C ALA A 341 1.60 22.59 14.01
N VAL A 342 1.47 21.39 13.46
CA VAL A 342 1.90 21.11 12.09
C VAL A 342 0.81 21.67 11.16
N PRO A 343 1.15 22.57 10.21
CA PRO A 343 0.18 22.96 9.19
C PRO A 343 -0.28 21.74 8.41
N SER A 344 -1.59 21.58 8.28
CA SER A 344 -2.23 20.51 7.49
C SER A 344 -2.04 20.70 5.99
#